data_be629fead203c21ebe3696c4e658e13e
#
_entry.id   be629fead203c21ebe3696c4e658e13e
#
_cell.length_a   1.000
_cell.length_b   1.000
_cell.length_c   1.000
_cell.angle_alpha   90.00
_cell.angle_beta   90.00
_cell.angle_gamma   90.00
#
_symmetry.space_group_name_H-M   'P 1'
#
loop_
_entity.id
_entity.type
_entity.pdbx_description
1 polymer ?
#
loop_
_entity_poly.entity_id
_entity_poly.type
_entity_poly.pdbx_seq_one_letter_code
_entity_poly.pdbx_strand_id
1 'polypeptide(L)'
;MIAFEASLLAVGALLVFTPRFSGHHEHAGALLGLAAGILFGVSDVAIKALTEGVAATGLVGGLVSPWTLTCVLASVLAFFASARGLQKGEAVPVITMTSAAANVTAISGGILVFGDPMPGDALGVAVQCLAFLLVIGAATMMPAPLRATRVASTGATA
;
A
#
# COMPACT_ATOMS: atom_id res chain seq x y z
N MET A 1 13.49 -12.81 7.69
CA MET A 1 13.27 -11.36 7.63
C MET A 1 13.73 -10.78 6.30
N ILE A 2 15.04 -10.60 6.06
CA ILE A 2 15.58 -9.94 4.85
C ILE A 2 15.06 -10.55 3.53
N ALA A 3 14.98 -11.87 3.44
CA ALA A 3 14.48 -12.54 2.21
C ALA A 3 13.00 -12.25 1.93
N PHE A 4 12.16 -12.17 2.95
CA PHE A 4 10.74 -11.85 2.81
C PHE A 4 10.57 -10.41 2.33
N GLU A 5 11.25 -9.46 2.94
CA GLU A 5 11.17 -8.05 2.53
C GLU A 5 11.78 -7.80 1.15
N ALA A 6 12.92 -8.42 0.86
CA ALA A 6 13.53 -8.32 -0.46
C ALA A 6 12.59 -8.88 -1.55
N SER A 7 11.88 -9.97 -1.27
CA SER A 7 10.90 -10.52 -2.20
C SER A 7 9.71 -9.59 -2.43
N LEU A 8 9.18 -8.99 -1.37
CA LEU A 8 8.07 -8.03 -1.48
C LEU A 8 8.49 -6.72 -2.16
N LEU A 9 9.68 -6.21 -1.85
CA LEU A 9 10.25 -5.06 -2.56
C LEU A 9 10.42 -5.36 -4.05
N ALA A 10 10.94 -6.55 -4.39
CA ALA A 10 11.10 -6.97 -5.78
C ALA A 10 9.74 -7.10 -6.49
N VAL A 11 8.74 -7.70 -5.84
CA VAL A 11 7.39 -7.81 -6.39
C VAL A 11 6.75 -6.44 -6.57
N GLY A 12 6.83 -5.56 -5.56
CA GLY A 12 6.32 -4.20 -5.65
C GLY A 12 6.99 -3.40 -6.77
N ALA A 13 8.32 -3.46 -6.86
CA ALA A 13 9.08 -2.81 -7.93
C ALA A 13 8.71 -3.37 -9.31
N LEU A 14 8.64 -4.70 -9.46
CA LEU A 14 8.21 -5.35 -10.70
C LEU A 14 6.83 -4.87 -11.13
N LEU A 15 5.87 -4.80 -10.23
CA LEU A 15 4.52 -4.32 -10.52
C LEU A 15 4.48 -2.84 -10.93
N VAL A 16 5.39 -2.00 -10.44
CA VAL A 16 5.54 -0.61 -10.91
C VAL A 16 5.95 -0.53 -12.37
N PHE A 17 6.78 -1.48 -12.82
CA PHE A 17 7.30 -1.51 -14.19
C PHE A 17 6.41 -2.30 -15.15
N THR A 18 5.62 -3.27 -14.66
CA THR A 18 4.75 -4.14 -15.48
C THR A 18 3.79 -3.38 -16.41
N PRO A 19 3.12 -2.28 -15.99
CA PRO A 19 2.21 -1.54 -16.87
C PRO A 19 2.88 -0.91 -18.10
N ARG A 20 4.20 -0.89 -18.15
CA ARG A 20 4.98 -0.44 -19.30
C ARG A 20 5.04 -1.48 -20.42
N PHE A 21 4.89 -2.76 -20.06
CA PHE A 21 5.02 -3.88 -20.98
C PHE A 21 3.68 -4.48 -21.42
N SER A 22 2.60 -4.23 -20.66
CA SER A 22 1.27 -4.75 -20.98
C SER A 22 0.42 -3.65 -21.64
N GLY A 23 0.00 -3.88 -22.86
CA GLY A 23 -0.86 -2.96 -23.63
C GLY A 23 -2.29 -2.78 -23.09
N HIS A 24 -2.61 -3.30 -21.91
CA HIS A 24 -3.91 -3.18 -21.28
C HIS A 24 -3.97 -1.91 -20.40
N HIS A 25 -4.34 -0.81 -21.02
CA HIS A 25 -4.41 0.50 -20.34
C HIS A 25 -5.50 0.61 -19.28
N GLU A 26 -6.57 -0.19 -19.37
CA GLU A 26 -7.74 -0.08 -18.49
C GLU A 26 -7.46 -0.43 -17.02
N HIS A 27 -6.56 -1.37 -16.76
CA HIS A 27 -6.23 -1.82 -15.40
C HIS A 27 -4.91 -1.26 -14.86
N ALA A 28 -4.21 -0.45 -15.65
CA ALA A 28 -2.88 0.03 -15.29
C ALA A 28 -2.87 0.87 -13.99
N GLY A 29 -3.91 1.64 -13.75
CA GLY A 29 -4.07 2.42 -12.52
C GLY A 29 -4.22 1.54 -11.28
N ALA A 30 -5.11 0.55 -11.34
CA ALA A 30 -5.36 -0.38 -10.24
C ALA A 30 -4.13 -1.24 -9.91
N LEU A 31 -3.39 -1.70 -10.93
CA LEU A 31 -2.12 -2.42 -10.75
C LEU A 31 -1.04 -1.56 -10.09
N LEU A 32 -0.95 -0.29 -10.45
CA LEU A 32 -0.06 0.67 -9.78
C LEU A 32 -0.50 0.93 -8.34
N GLY A 33 -1.81 0.97 -8.08
CA GLY A 33 -2.35 1.02 -6.73
C GLY A 33 -1.97 -0.21 -5.90
N LEU A 34 -2.11 -1.41 -6.47
CA LEU A 34 -1.67 -2.65 -5.83
C LEU A 34 -0.17 -2.62 -5.50
N ALA A 35 0.66 -2.22 -6.46
CA ALA A 35 2.10 -2.07 -6.26
C ALA A 35 2.44 -1.08 -5.16
N ALA A 36 1.77 0.08 -5.14
CA ALA A 36 1.92 1.09 -4.11
C ALA A 36 1.56 0.54 -2.73
N GLY A 37 0.45 -0.22 -2.63
CA GLY A 37 0.03 -0.83 -1.39
C GLY A 37 1.04 -1.84 -0.85
N ILE A 38 1.56 -2.74 -1.69
CA ILE A 38 2.61 -3.68 -1.29
C ILE A 38 3.83 -2.92 -0.75
N LEU A 39 4.28 -1.87 -1.43
CA LEU A 39 5.43 -1.08 -1.02
C LEU A 39 5.18 -0.30 0.28
N PHE A 40 3.96 0.24 0.49
CA PHE A 40 3.58 0.85 1.76
C PHE A 40 3.60 -0.19 2.89
N GLY A 41 3.04 -1.38 2.67
CA GLY A 41 3.09 -2.45 3.67
C GLY A 41 4.51 -2.89 4.02
N VAL A 42 5.43 -2.93 3.04
CA VAL A 42 6.88 -3.17 3.30
C VAL A 42 7.46 -2.05 4.14
N SER A 43 7.10 -0.79 3.87
CA SER A 43 7.53 0.35 4.68
C SER A 43 7.03 0.24 6.12
N ASP A 44 5.79 -0.20 6.34
CA ASP A 44 5.21 -0.40 7.68
C ASP A 44 5.95 -1.48 8.46
N VAL A 45 6.28 -2.60 7.81
CA VAL A 45 7.12 -3.67 8.39
C VAL A 45 8.51 -3.14 8.75
N ALA A 46 9.12 -2.35 7.89
CA ALA A 46 10.42 -1.73 8.15
C ALA A 46 10.37 -0.72 9.31
N ILE A 47 9.30 0.06 9.45
CA ILE A 47 9.08 0.98 10.58
C ILE A 47 8.98 0.21 11.88
N LYS A 48 8.26 -0.92 11.91
CA LYS A 48 8.18 -1.79 13.09
C LYS A 48 9.57 -2.30 13.48
N ALA A 49 10.35 -2.82 12.53
CA ALA A 49 11.72 -3.26 12.76
C ALA A 49 12.63 -2.14 13.28
N LEU A 50 12.46 -0.91 12.76
CA LEU A 50 13.17 0.28 13.23
C LEU A 50 12.83 0.60 14.68
N THR A 51 11.55 0.55 15.04
CA THR A 51 11.08 0.84 16.40
C THR A 51 11.68 -0.15 17.41
N GLU A 52 11.69 -1.44 17.07
CA GLU A 52 12.33 -2.48 17.89
C GLU A 52 13.86 -2.27 17.97
N GLY A 53 14.49 -1.93 16.83
CA GLY A 53 15.92 -1.62 16.76
C GLY A 53 16.31 -0.43 17.63
N VAL A 54 15.55 0.66 17.58
CA VAL A 54 15.76 1.83 18.44
C VAL A 54 15.63 1.49 19.92
N ALA A 55 14.65 0.67 20.28
CA ALA A 55 14.48 0.22 21.65
C ALA A 55 15.67 -0.61 22.16
N ALA A 56 16.29 -1.40 21.27
CA ALA A 56 17.43 -2.27 21.61
C ALA A 56 18.79 -1.58 21.60
N THR A 57 19.06 -0.66 20.64
CA THR A 57 20.38 -0.09 20.36
C THR A 57 20.45 1.43 20.50
N GLY A 58 19.34 2.06 20.87
CA GLY A 58 19.20 3.50 20.94
C GLY A 58 18.93 4.15 19.57
N LEU A 59 18.62 5.44 19.58
CA LEU A 59 18.17 6.19 18.41
C LEU A 59 19.16 6.13 17.24
N VAL A 60 20.43 6.35 17.51
CA VAL A 60 21.48 6.38 16.47
C VAL A 60 21.66 4.99 15.83
N GLY A 61 21.69 3.93 16.65
CA GLY A 61 21.82 2.54 16.17
C GLY A 61 20.63 2.12 15.31
N GLY A 62 19.42 2.48 15.71
CA GLY A 62 18.22 2.23 14.93
C GLY A 62 18.23 2.96 13.58
N LEU A 63 18.55 4.25 13.58
CA LEU A 63 18.54 5.08 12.36
C LEU A 63 19.64 4.69 11.34
N VAL A 64 20.75 4.13 11.77
CA VAL A 64 21.83 3.64 10.88
C VAL A 64 21.62 2.19 10.45
N SER A 65 20.44 1.63 10.71
CA SER A 65 20.11 0.25 10.33
C SER A 65 19.69 0.15 8.84
N PRO A 66 19.82 -1.03 8.22
CA PRO A 66 19.36 -1.26 6.86
C PRO A 66 17.83 -1.05 6.71
N TRP A 67 17.10 -1.16 7.81
CA TRP A 67 15.65 -0.93 7.84
C TRP A 67 15.26 0.52 7.52
N THR A 68 16.09 1.49 7.89
CA THR A 68 15.89 2.90 7.52
C THR A 68 15.94 3.07 6.01
N LEU A 69 16.93 2.46 5.36
CA LEU A 69 17.03 2.50 3.90
C LEU A 69 15.84 1.82 3.22
N THR A 70 15.43 0.65 3.72
CA THR A 70 14.25 -0.07 3.23
C THR A 70 12.99 0.77 3.37
N CYS A 71 12.76 1.37 4.54
CA CYS A 71 11.62 2.24 4.81
C CYS A 71 11.57 3.41 3.83
N VAL A 72 12.67 4.13 3.66
CA VAL A 72 12.75 5.30 2.78
C VAL A 72 12.53 4.90 1.33
N LEU A 73 13.22 3.88 0.83
CA LEU A 73 13.07 3.42 -0.55
C LEU A 73 11.66 2.91 -0.84
N ALA A 74 11.10 2.08 0.05
CA ALA A 74 9.75 1.57 -0.10
C ALA A 74 8.72 2.70 -0.11
N SER A 75 8.83 3.66 0.81
CA SER A 75 7.92 4.82 0.89
C SER A 75 7.97 5.68 -0.37
N VAL A 76 9.17 6.02 -0.85
CA VAL A 76 9.33 6.85 -2.05
C VAL A 76 8.76 6.15 -3.29
N LEU A 77 9.06 4.86 -3.46
CA LEU A 77 8.52 4.08 -4.58
C LEU A 77 7.01 3.90 -4.47
N ALA A 78 6.48 3.67 -3.26
CA ALA A 78 5.05 3.57 -3.01
C ALA A 78 4.32 4.87 -3.39
N PHE A 79 4.86 6.00 -2.94
CA PHE A 79 4.29 7.32 -3.26
C PHE A 79 4.29 7.60 -4.76
N PHE A 80 5.40 7.29 -5.43
CA PHE A 80 5.51 7.42 -6.88
C PHE A 80 4.50 6.52 -7.61
N ALA A 81 4.38 5.26 -7.20
CA ALA A 81 3.45 4.31 -7.79
C ALA A 81 1.99 4.75 -7.60
N SER A 82 1.64 5.20 -6.38
CA SER A 82 0.31 5.71 -6.04
C SER A 82 -0.05 6.94 -6.87
N ALA A 83 0.84 7.94 -6.91
CA ALA A 83 0.63 9.15 -7.70
C ALA A 83 0.45 8.82 -9.20
N ARG A 84 1.25 7.91 -9.73
CA ARG A 84 1.14 7.47 -11.11
C ARG A 84 -0.10 6.62 -11.38
N GLY A 85 -0.53 5.84 -10.38
CA GLY A 85 -1.79 5.10 -10.44
C GLY A 85 -2.99 6.02 -10.58
N LEU A 86 -3.05 7.09 -9.79
CA LEU A 86 -4.11 8.10 -9.84
C LEU A 86 -4.12 8.90 -11.16
N GLN A 87 -2.97 9.04 -11.82
CA GLN A 87 -2.91 9.67 -13.14
C GLN A 87 -3.41 8.77 -14.27
N LYS A 88 -3.33 7.45 -14.11
CA LYS A 88 -3.63 6.46 -15.15
C LYS A 88 -4.94 5.71 -14.97
N GLY A 89 -5.56 5.82 -13.80
CA GLY A 89 -6.78 5.10 -13.46
C GLY A 89 -7.77 5.97 -12.69
N GLU A 90 -8.92 5.38 -12.43
CA GLU A 90 -9.91 6.00 -11.56
C GLU A 90 -9.45 5.99 -10.10
N ALA A 91 -9.71 7.08 -9.38
CA ALA A 91 -9.23 7.26 -8.01
C ALA A 91 -9.71 6.15 -7.05
N VAL A 92 -10.98 5.75 -7.15
CA VAL A 92 -11.57 4.75 -6.24
C VAL A 92 -10.88 3.40 -6.34
N PRO A 93 -10.76 2.75 -7.53
CA PRO A 93 -10.03 1.50 -7.66
C PRO A 93 -8.57 1.60 -7.22
N VAL A 94 -7.88 2.69 -7.54
CA VAL A 94 -6.47 2.89 -7.15
C VAL A 94 -6.33 2.94 -5.64
N ILE A 95 -7.13 3.78 -4.97
CA ILE A 95 -7.07 3.95 -3.50
C ILE A 95 -7.46 2.64 -2.79
N THR A 96 -8.52 1.97 -3.26
CA THR A 96 -8.97 0.70 -2.70
C THR A 96 -7.88 -0.38 -2.79
N MET A 97 -7.26 -0.53 -3.97
CA MET A 97 -6.18 -1.50 -4.16
C MET A 97 -4.95 -1.16 -3.32
N THR A 98 -4.61 0.13 -3.22
CA THR A 98 -3.49 0.57 -2.37
C THR A 98 -3.74 0.23 -0.91
N SER A 99 -4.91 0.57 -0.38
CA SER A 99 -5.25 0.33 1.03
C SER A 99 -5.35 -1.18 1.35
N ALA A 100 -6.03 -1.94 0.50
CA ALA A 100 -6.18 -3.38 0.70
C ALA A 100 -4.80 -4.08 0.68
N ALA A 101 -3.97 -3.79 -0.33
CA ALA A 101 -2.66 -4.39 -0.46
C ALA A 101 -1.71 -3.99 0.68
N ALA A 102 -1.74 -2.72 1.13
CA ALA A 102 -0.92 -2.26 2.26
C ALA A 102 -1.28 -3.03 3.53
N ASN A 103 -2.56 -3.12 3.85
CA ASN A 103 -3.02 -3.86 5.03
C ASN A 103 -2.64 -5.34 4.98
N VAL A 104 -2.90 -6.03 3.85
CA VAL A 104 -2.54 -7.44 3.69
C VAL A 104 -1.04 -7.63 3.85
N THR A 105 -0.22 -6.78 3.24
CA THR A 105 1.25 -6.87 3.32
C THR A 105 1.76 -6.59 4.73
N ALA A 106 1.29 -5.54 5.39
CA ALA A 106 1.71 -5.16 6.74
C ALA A 106 1.38 -6.27 7.76
N ILE A 107 0.18 -6.85 7.66
CA ILE A 107 -0.24 -7.92 8.59
C ILE A 107 0.52 -9.20 8.31
N SER A 108 0.66 -9.58 7.03
CA SER A 108 1.47 -10.75 6.67
C SER A 108 2.90 -10.59 7.17
N GLY A 109 3.46 -9.38 7.07
CA GLY A 109 4.78 -9.06 7.62
C GLY A 109 4.83 -9.15 9.14
N GLY A 110 3.81 -8.63 9.84
CA GLY A 110 3.68 -8.74 11.28
C GLY A 110 3.71 -10.20 11.76
N ILE A 111 2.92 -11.05 11.13
CA ILE A 111 2.82 -12.47 11.49
C ILE A 111 4.08 -13.24 11.08
N LEU A 112 4.52 -13.13 9.82
CA LEU A 112 5.58 -13.96 9.26
C LEU A 112 6.99 -13.53 9.67
N VAL A 113 7.20 -12.23 9.89
CA VAL A 113 8.51 -11.66 10.20
C VAL A 113 8.70 -11.51 11.70
N PHE A 114 7.70 -11.01 12.41
CA PHE A 114 7.78 -10.71 13.84
C PHE A 114 7.13 -11.78 14.72
N GLY A 115 6.37 -12.70 14.11
CA GLY A 115 5.65 -13.72 14.89
C GLY A 115 4.56 -13.11 15.76
N ASP A 116 3.92 -12.03 15.28
CA ASP A 116 2.85 -11.38 16.03
C ASP A 116 1.78 -12.40 16.41
N PRO A 117 1.36 -12.42 17.70
CA PRO A 117 0.39 -13.40 18.15
C PRO A 117 -0.94 -13.22 17.44
N MET A 118 -1.38 -14.26 16.78
CA MET A 118 -2.76 -14.31 16.31
C MET A 118 -3.70 -14.59 17.48
N PRO A 119 -4.95 -14.07 17.45
CA PRO A 119 -5.91 -14.45 18.48
C PRO A 119 -5.98 -15.97 18.62
N GLY A 120 -5.81 -16.47 19.84
CA GLY A 120 -5.76 -17.92 20.09
C GLY A 120 -7.15 -18.58 20.11
N ASP A 121 -8.21 -17.79 20.03
CA ASP A 121 -9.59 -18.24 20.05
C ASP A 121 -10.30 -17.96 18.71
N ALA A 122 -11.22 -18.83 18.36
CA ALA A 122 -11.96 -18.72 17.10
C ALA A 122 -12.77 -17.42 16.99
N LEU A 123 -13.23 -16.88 18.12
CA LEU A 123 -13.97 -15.62 18.14
C LEU A 123 -13.05 -14.43 17.79
N GLY A 124 -11.86 -14.38 18.36
CA GLY A 124 -10.87 -13.34 18.07
C GLY A 124 -10.46 -13.34 16.60
N VAL A 125 -10.20 -14.53 16.02
CA VAL A 125 -9.93 -14.67 14.58
C VAL A 125 -11.10 -14.19 13.74
N ALA A 126 -12.33 -14.56 14.09
CA ALA A 126 -13.53 -14.14 13.37
C ALA A 126 -13.71 -12.61 13.43
N VAL A 127 -13.52 -11.99 14.61
CA VAL A 127 -13.59 -10.53 14.78
C VAL A 127 -12.52 -9.83 13.94
N GLN A 128 -11.31 -10.34 13.92
CA GLN A 128 -10.23 -9.77 13.13
C GLN A 128 -10.49 -9.88 11.62
N CYS A 129 -10.95 -11.03 11.14
CA CYS A 129 -11.37 -11.20 9.75
C CYS A 129 -12.52 -10.26 9.38
N LEU A 130 -13.52 -10.12 10.26
CA LEU A 130 -14.63 -9.20 10.05
C LEU A 130 -14.16 -7.75 9.96
N ALA A 131 -13.27 -7.33 10.86
CA ALA A 131 -12.69 -5.98 10.82
C ALA A 131 -11.97 -5.72 9.49
N PHE A 132 -11.24 -6.69 8.97
CA PHE A 132 -10.62 -6.62 7.64
C PHE A 132 -11.63 -6.44 6.52
N LEU A 133 -12.65 -7.27 6.50
CA LEU A 133 -13.70 -7.20 5.49
C LEU A 133 -14.44 -5.86 5.56
N LEU A 134 -14.65 -5.32 6.76
CA LEU A 134 -15.27 -4.00 6.94
C LEU A 134 -14.37 -2.87 6.40
N VAL A 135 -13.06 -2.92 6.63
CA VAL A 135 -12.12 -1.91 6.09
C VAL A 135 -12.10 -1.95 4.57
N ILE A 136 -12.02 -3.15 3.97
CA ILE A 136 -12.05 -3.31 2.52
C ILE A 136 -13.41 -2.84 1.98
N GLY A 137 -14.53 -3.24 2.61
CA GLY A 137 -15.88 -2.83 2.23
C GLY A 137 -16.06 -1.31 2.31
N ALA A 138 -15.60 -0.67 3.40
CA ALA A 138 -15.66 0.78 3.56
C ALA A 138 -14.86 1.51 2.47
N ALA A 139 -13.68 0.99 2.12
CA ALA A 139 -12.87 1.57 1.05
C ALA A 139 -13.57 1.50 -0.32
N THR A 140 -14.33 0.42 -0.60
CA THR A 140 -15.08 0.28 -1.86
C THR A 140 -16.34 1.16 -1.91
N MET A 141 -16.89 1.51 -0.75
CA MET A 141 -18.08 2.38 -0.66
C MET A 141 -17.74 3.88 -0.75
N MET A 142 -16.47 4.25 -0.85
CA MET A 142 -16.09 5.64 -1.03
C MET A 142 -16.64 6.16 -2.38
N PRO A 143 -17.50 7.19 -2.37
CA PRO A 143 -18.11 7.69 -3.60
C PRO A 143 -17.00 8.22 -4.52
N ALA A 144 -17.14 7.91 -5.83
CA ALA A 144 -16.28 8.49 -6.84
C ALA A 144 -16.36 10.02 -6.73
N PRO A 145 -15.22 10.75 -6.79
CA PRO A 145 -15.25 12.20 -6.77
C PRO A 145 -16.17 12.66 -7.90
N LEU A 146 -17.19 13.47 -7.56
CA LEU A 146 -18.06 14.07 -8.53
C LEU A 146 -17.16 14.74 -9.56
N ARG A 147 -17.16 14.25 -10.80
CA ARG A 147 -16.54 14.98 -11.91
C ARG A 147 -17.19 16.33 -11.88
N ALA A 148 -16.44 17.38 -11.59
CA ALA A 148 -16.91 18.74 -11.73
C ALA A 148 -17.48 18.81 -13.15
N THR A 149 -18.80 18.85 -13.24
CA THR A 149 -19.49 19.01 -14.51
C THR A 149 -18.91 20.29 -15.05
N ARG A 150 -18.07 20.17 -16.06
CA ARG A 150 -17.57 21.33 -16.79
C ARG A 150 -18.83 22.01 -17.28
N VAL A 151 -19.25 23.03 -16.52
CA VAL A 151 -20.28 23.94 -17.01
C VAL A 151 -19.70 24.45 -18.33
N ALA A 152 -20.16 23.87 -19.41
CA ALA A 152 -19.90 24.41 -20.72
C ALA A 152 -20.42 25.83 -20.62
N SER A 153 -19.49 26.77 -20.54
CA SER A 153 -19.79 28.17 -20.80
C SER A 153 -20.30 28.21 -22.25
N THR A 154 -21.61 28.00 -22.37
CA THR A 154 -22.31 28.32 -23.58
C THR A 154 -22.09 29.80 -23.75
N GLY A 155 -21.19 30.14 -24.64
CA GLY A 155 -20.94 31.51 -25.02
C GLY A 155 -22.27 32.10 -25.45
N ALA A 156 -22.74 33.05 -24.69
CA ALA A 156 -23.71 33.99 -25.14
C ALA A 156 -23.02 34.86 -26.19
N THR A 157 -23.12 34.45 -27.44
CA THR A 157 -23.01 35.39 -28.57
C THR A 157 -24.37 35.96 -28.76
N ALA A 158 -24.52 37.20 -28.40
CA ALA A 158 -25.49 38.14 -28.99
C ALA A 158 -24.82 39.50 -29.06
#